data_1fff68d90baf716595fcef54a274c1ec
#
_entry.id   1fff68d90baf716595fcef54a274c1ec
#
_cell.length_a   1.000
_cell.length_b   1.000
_cell.length_c   1.000
_cell.angle_alpha   90.00
_cell.angle_beta   90.00
_cell.angle_gamma   90.00
#
_symmetry.space_group_name_H-M   'P 1'
#
loop_
_entity.id
_entity.type
_entity.pdbx_description
1 polymer ?
#
loop_
_entity_poly.entity_id
_entity_poly.type
_entity_poly.pdbx_seq_one_letter_code
_entity_poly.pdbx_strand_id
1 'polypeptide(L)'
;MNNDALKISNLYDLNETIAAKVFEDCTYPWEVLAKIGDFIVELGNALPEDEYEKRGENIWIHRTANVFPSAYIAGPAIIGKDAEVRHCAFIRGKAIVGEGTVVGNSTELKNVILFNKVQVPHYNYVGDSILGFKAHMGAGSITSNVKSDKKLITIKGPDCNIDTGIKKIGAFLGDNVEVGCGSVLNPGTIVGRESNIYPLSSVRGFIPAGSIYKKQGEVVTKR
;
A
#
# COMPACT_ATOMS: atom_id res chain seq x y z
N MET A 1 -12.04 -21.23 -13.37
CA MET A 1 -10.90 -20.85 -12.53
C MET A 1 -11.26 -19.53 -11.89
N ASN A 2 -11.37 -19.51 -10.57
CA ASN A 2 -11.92 -18.37 -9.84
C ASN A 2 -10.84 -17.71 -8.98
N ASN A 3 -10.23 -16.61 -9.47
CA ASN A 3 -9.31 -15.77 -8.70
C ASN A 3 -10.03 -14.61 -7.98
N ASP A 4 -11.31 -14.78 -7.63
CA ASP A 4 -12.11 -13.73 -6.99
C ASP A 4 -11.45 -13.18 -5.72
N ALA A 5 -10.77 -14.03 -4.95
CA ALA A 5 -10.07 -13.63 -3.75
C ALA A 5 -8.98 -12.55 -3.98
N LEU A 6 -8.52 -12.38 -5.22
CA LEU A 6 -7.52 -11.36 -5.60
C LEU A 6 -8.15 -10.04 -6.05
N LYS A 7 -9.47 -9.98 -6.22
CA LYS A 7 -10.18 -8.79 -6.71
C LYS A 7 -10.17 -7.67 -5.67
N ILE A 8 -10.19 -6.45 -6.15
CA ILE A 8 -10.29 -5.23 -5.35
C ILE A 8 -11.43 -5.33 -4.33
N SER A 9 -12.62 -5.76 -4.76
CA SER A 9 -13.82 -5.88 -3.90
C SER A 9 -13.66 -6.87 -2.73
N ASN A 10 -12.77 -7.84 -2.85
CA ASN A 10 -12.49 -8.81 -1.79
C ASN A 10 -11.31 -8.41 -0.89
N LEU A 11 -10.55 -7.41 -1.30
CA LEU A 11 -9.39 -6.92 -0.55
C LEU A 11 -9.67 -5.62 0.19
N TYR A 12 -10.51 -4.72 -0.37
CA TYR A 12 -10.60 -3.34 0.11
C TYR A 12 -12.05 -2.88 0.28
N ASP A 13 -12.31 -2.12 1.35
CA ASP A 13 -13.47 -1.25 1.47
C ASP A 13 -13.11 0.13 0.87
N LEU A 14 -13.65 0.41 -0.31
CA LEU A 14 -13.34 1.65 -1.03
C LEU A 14 -13.95 2.91 -0.37
N ASN A 15 -14.80 2.78 0.64
CA ASN A 15 -15.26 3.91 1.46
C ASN A 15 -14.15 4.42 2.40
N GLU A 16 -13.11 3.62 2.61
CA GLU A 16 -11.99 3.94 3.49
C GLU A 16 -10.79 4.54 2.74
N THR A 17 -11.04 5.21 1.62
CA THR A 17 -9.99 5.92 0.87
C THR A 17 -10.57 7.06 0.05
N ILE A 18 -9.84 8.17 -0.01
CA ILE A 18 -10.11 9.27 -0.94
C ILE A 18 -9.86 8.87 -2.41
N ALA A 19 -9.16 7.76 -2.62
CA ALA A 19 -8.76 7.28 -3.94
C ALA A 19 -9.77 6.34 -4.60
N ALA A 20 -10.98 6.17 -4.07
CA ALA A 20 -11.97 5.20 -4.57
C ALA A 20 -12.14 5.21 -6.09
N LYS A 21 -12.21 6.40 -6.69
CA LYS A 21 -12.44 6.59 -8.13
C LYS A 21 -11.37 5.93 -9.03
N VAL A 22 -10.11 5.84 -8.60
CA VAL A 22 -9.05 5.22 -9.43
C VAL A 22 -9.23 3.71 -9.60
N PHE A 23 -10.06 3.11 -8.76
CA PHE A 23 -10.35 1.67 -8.78
C PHE A 23 -11.54 1.29 -9.68
N GLU A 24 -12.40 2.25 -10.11
CA GLU A 24 -13.68 1.98 -10.77
C GLU A 24 -13.56 1.07 -12.01
N ASP A 25 -12.57 1.29 -12.86
CA ASP A 25 -12.34 0.50 -14.07
C ASP A 25 -11.28 -0.60 -13.89
N CYS A 26 -11.06 -1.05 -12.67
CA CYS A 26 -10.06 -2.06 -12.33
C CYS A 26 -10.69 -3.27 -11.66
N THR A 27 -10.26 -4.44 -12.04
CA THR A 27 -10.65 -5.69 -11.39
C THR A 27 -9.66 -6.07 -10.28
N TYR A 28 -8.37 -5.90 -10.59
CA TYR A 28 -7.28 -6.30 -9.71
C TYR A 28 -6.44 -5.11 -9.26
N PRO A 29 -5.88 -5.15 -8.05
CA PRO A 29 -5.18 -3.98 -7.48
C PRO A 29 -3.93 -3.54 -8.27
N TRP A 30 -3.23 -4.43 -8.94
CA TRP A 30 -2.05 -4.05 -9.73
C TRP A 30 -2.37 -3.21 -10.96
N GLU A 31 -3.61 -3.25 -11.46
CA GLU A 31 -4.07 -2.45 -12.59
C GLU A 31 -4.11 -0.95 -12.26
N VAL A 32 -4.21 -0.62 -10.97
CA VAL A 32 -4.25 0.75 -10.47
C VAL A 32 -2.86 1.42 -10.50
N LEU A 33 -1.78 0.65 -10.36
CA LEU A 33 -0.43 1.19 -10.16
C LEU A 33 0.05 2.18 -11.23
N ALA A 34 -0.32 1.95 -12.48
CA ALA A 34 0.04 2.83 -13.59
C ALA A 34 -0.74 4.15 -13.57
N LYS A 35 -1.94 4.16 -12.95
CA LYS A 35 -2.86 5.30 -12.92
C LYS A 35 -2.59 6.27 -11.76
N ILE A 36 -1.89 5.84 -10.71
CA ILE A 36 -1.75 6.59 -9.44
C ILE A 36 -1.24 8.02 -9.66
N GLY A 37 -0.21 8.20 -10.48
CA GLY A 37 0.41 9.50 -10.66
C GLY A 37 -0.53 10.56 -11.24
N ASP A 38 -1.18 10.22 -12.35
CA ASP A 38 -2.10 11.13 -13.06
C ASP A 38 -3.36 11.37 -12.23
N PHE A 39 -3.86 10.32 -11.55
CA PHE A 39 -5.00 10.43 -10.66
C PHE A 39 -4.74 11.36 -9.46
N ILE A 40 -3.55 11.35 -8.87
CA ILE A 40 -3.20 12.28 -7.79
C ILE A 40 -3.30 13.73 -8.27
N VAL A 41 -2.84 14.01 -9.49
CA VAL A 41 -2.90 15.37 -10.06
C VAL A 41 -4.35 15.79 -10.31
N GLU A 42 -5.17 14.90 -10.89
CA GLU A 42 -6.60 15.15 -11.09
C GLU A 42 -7.31 15.41 -9.77
N LEU A 43 -7.19 14.47 -8.83
CA LEU A 43 -7.84 14.55 -7.53
C LEU A 43 -7.36 15.78 -6.75
N GLY A 44 -6.05 16.00 -6.70
CA GLY A 44 -5.45 17.09 -5.94
C GLY A 44 -5.92 18.47 -6.39
N ASN A 45 -6.11 18.68 -7.69
CA ASN A 45 -6.64 19.93 -8.23
C ASN A 45 -8.14 20.13 -7.93
N ALA A 46 -8.85 19.07 -7.52
CA ALA A 46 -10.27 19.12 -7.15
C ALA A 46 -10.48 19.20 -5.62
N LEU A 47 -9.40 19.07 -4.81
CA LEU A 47 -9.50 19.15 -3.36
C LEU A 47 -9.85 20.55 -2.89
N PRO A 48 -10.67 20.69 -1.80
CA PRO A 48 -11.05 22.00 -1.27
C PRO A 48 -9.82 22.75 -0.72
N GLU A 49 -9.62 23.99 -1.16
CA GLU A 49 -8.47 24.81 -0.73
C GLU A 49 -8.52 25.23 0.74
N ASP A 50 -9.69 25.24 1.35
CA ASP A 50 -9.88 25.49 2.78
C ASP A 50 -9.46 24.30 3.66
N GLU A 51 -9.48 23.07 3.12
CA GLU A 51 -9.04 21.86 3.81
C GLU A 51 -7.60 21.47 3.46
N TYR A 52 -7.18 21.67 2.21
CA TYR A 52 -5.86 21.26 1.72
C TYR A 52 -4.99 22.44 1.32
N GLU A 53 -3.74 22.40 1.76
CA GLU A 53 -2.69 23.31 1.34
C GLU A 53 -1.87 22.70 0.20
N LYS A 54 -1.71 23.43 -0.90
CA LYS A 54 -0.80 23.04 -2.00
C LYS A 54 0.62 23.48 -1.67
N ARG A 55 1.51 22.51 -1.39
CA ARG A 55 2.93 22.73 -1.09
C ARG A 55 3.82 22.25 -2.23
N GLY A 56 4.30 23.16 -3.06
CA GLY A 56 5.16 22.81 -4.21
C GLY A 56 4.37 22.20 -5.38
N GLU A 57 5.10 21.53 -6.28
CA GLU A 57 4.53 20.98 -7.50
C GLU A 57 3.78 19.68 -7.21
N ASN A 58 2.45 19.71 -7.40
CA ASN A 58 1.57 18.55 -7.24
C ASN A 58 1.65 17.87 -5.85
N ILE A 59 1.77 18.67 -4.78
CA ILE A 59 1.74 18.19 -3.40
C ILE A 59 0.58 18.87 -2.68
N TRP A 60 -0.37 18.09 -2.17
CA TRP A 60 -1.51 18.56 -1.39
C TRP A 60 -1.48 17.93 0.01
N ILE A 61 -1.51 18.76 1.02
CA ILE A 61 -1.42 18.33 2.42
C ILE A 61 -2.63 18.87 3.16
N HIS A 62 -3.40 17.99 3.79
CA HIS A 62 -4.52 18.41 4.62
C HIS A 62 -4.02 19.27 5.79
N ARG A 63 -4.75 20.34 6.14
CA ARG A 63 -4.31 21.33 7.14
C ARG A 63 -4.15 20.77 8.55
N THR A 64 -4.81 19.65 8.87
CA THR A 64 -4.66 18.95 10.15
C THR A 64 -3.56 17.87 10.13
N ALA A 65 -2.98 17.58 8.97
CA ALA A 65 -1.89 16.61 8.89
C ALA A 65 -0.63 17.15 9.59
N ASN A 66 0.02 16.26 10.34
CA ASN A 66 1.26 16.59 11.05
C ASN A 66 2.48 16.10 10.26
N VAL A 67 3.14 17.01 9.56
CA VAL A 67 4.36 16.71 8.79
C VAL A 67 5.57 17.26 9.53
N PHE A 68 6.44 16.37 10.00
CA PHE A 68 7.65 16.74 10.74
C PHE A 68 8.71 17.39 9.83
N PRO A 69 9.50 18.36 10.35
CA PRO A 69 10.37 19.19 9.52
C PRO A 69 11.46 18.44 8.73
N SER A 70 11.87 17.26 9.20
CA SER A 70 12.89 16.45 8.51
C SER A 70 12.30 15.42 7.51
N ALA A 71 10.99 15.39 7.32
CA ALA A 71 10.36 14.58 6.28
C ALA A 71 10.59 15.23 4.91
N TYR A 72 10.85 14.39 3.89
CA TYR A 72 10.93 14.83 2.50
C TYR A 72 9.75 14.29 1.72
N ILE A 73 9.03 15.17 1.03
CA ILE A 73 7.89 14.81 0.20
C ILE A 73 8.11 15.35 -1.20
N ALA A 74 8.19 14.45 -2.18
CA ALA A 74 8.14 14.78 -3.60
C ALA A 74 6.74 14.55 -4.16
N GLY A 75 6.33 15.38 -5.12
CA GLY A 75 5.07 15.19 -5.86
C GLY A 75 5.15 14.13 -6.98
N PRO A 76 4.01 13.74 -7.52
CA PRO A 76 2.68 14.06 -7.02
C PRO A 76 2.36 13.30 -5.72
N ALA A 77 1.74 13.97 -4.75
CA ALA A 77 1.39 13.38 -3.47
C ALA A 77 0.17 14.05 -2.82
N ILE A 78 -0.66 13.25 -2.14
CA ILE A 78 -1.72 13.74 -1.27
C ILE A 78 -1.50 13.17 0.12
N ILE A 79 -1.46 14.06 1.13
CA ILE A 79 -1.40 13.69 2.54
C ILE A 79 -2.75 14.03 3.16
N GLY A 80 -3.47 13.02 3.61
CA GLY A 80 -4.83 13.09 4.11
C GLY A 80 -4.98 13.72 5.49
N LYS A 81 -6.23 13.91 5.87
CA LYS A 81 -6.63 14.46 7.16
C LYS A 81 -6.02 13.67 8.31
N ASP A 82 -5.53 14.39 9.35
CA ASP A 82 -4.95 13.82 10.57
C ASP A 82 -3.82 12.79 10.32
N ALA A 83 -3.27 12.75 9.11
CA ALA A 83 -2.12 11.89 8.81
C ALA A 83 -0.86 12.42 9.50
N GLU A 84 0.01 11.51 9.89
CA GLU A 84 1.28 11.81 10.53
C GLU A 84 2.45 11.34 9.64
N VAL A 85 3.29 12.31 9.19
CA VAL A 85 4.52 12.03 8.43
C VAL A 85 5.71 12.38 9.30
N ARG A 86 6.33 11.35 9.88
CA ARG A 86 7.35 11.49 10.94
C ARG A 86 8.74 11.84 10.41
N HIS A 87 9.65 12.02 11.36
CA HIS A 87 11.05 12.37 11.08
C HIS A 87 11.69 11.42 10.06
N CYS A 88 12.44 12.00 9.10
CA CYS A 88 13.19 11.28 8.07
C CYS A 88 12.34 10.39 7.16
N ALA A 89 11.01 10.52 7.16
CA ALA A 89 10.17 9.87 6.16
C ALA A 89 10.53 10.39 4.76
N PHE A 90 10.59 9.48 3.79
CA PHE A 90 10.95 9.80 2.41
C PHE A 90 9.83 9.40 1.44
N ILE A 91 8.98 10.36 1.07
CA ILE A 91 7.91 10.16 0.08
C ILE A 91 8.43 10.57 -1.28
N ARG A 92 8.67 9.59 -2.17
CA ARG A 92 9.29 9.79 -3.49
C ARG A 92 8.31 10.18 -4.59
N GLY A 93 7.07 10.46 -4.24
CA GLY A 93 6.00 10.79 -5.19
C GLY A 93 5.16 9.60 -5.62
N LYS A 94 4.08 9.93 -6.34
CA LYS A 94 2.97 9.03 -6.66
C LYS A 94 2.42 8.35 -5.41
N ALA A 95 2.16 9.16 -4.35
CA ALA A 95 1.74 8.64 -3.05
C ALA A 95 0.44 9.29 -2.58
N ILE A 96 -0.54 8.46 -2.22
CA ILE A 96 -1.73 8.86 -1.48
C ILE A 96 -1.60 8.27 -0.07
N VAL A 97 -1.60 9.16 0.92
CA VAL A 97 -1.58 8.82 2.34
C VAL A 97 -2.95 9.16 2.91
N GLY A 98 -3.72 8.14 3.28
CA GLY A 98 -5.10 8.25 3.74
C GLY A 98 -5.25 8.97 5.09
N GLU A 99 -6.49 9.21 5.49
CA GLU A 99 -6.83 9.85 6.77
C GLU A 99 -6.30 9.05 7.96
N GLY A 100 -5.71 9.72 8.95
CA GLY A 100 -5.20 9.11 10.18
C GLY A 100 -4.07 8.10 9.97
N THR A 101 -3.44 8.10 8.79
CA THR A 101 -2.34 7.20 8.43
C THR A 101 -1.03 7.67 9.04
N VAL A 102 -0.19 6.73 9.48
CA VAL A 102 1.14 7.02 10.02
C VAL A 102 2.21 6.56 9.04
N VAL A 103 2.96 7.52 8.50
CA VAL A 103 4.21 7.30 7.76
C VAL A 103 5.36 7.61 8.71
N GLY A 104 5.97 6.58 9.26
CA GLY A 104 6.86 6.74 10.41
C GLY A 104 8.30 7.07 10.06
N ASN A 105 9.13 7.00 11.11
CA ASN A 105 10.55 7.33 11.00
C ASN A 105 11.26 6.50 9.92
N SER A 106 11.96 7.19 9.03
CA SER A 106 12.77 6.57 7.97
C SER A 106 12.00 5.58 7.08
N THR A 107 10.69 5.78 6.94
CA THR A 107 9.86 5.01 6.02
C THR A 107 9.92 5.64 4.63
N GLU A 108 10.17 4.80 3.62
CA GLU A 108 10.16 5.22 2.23
C GLU A 108 8.90 4.77 1.51
N LEU A 109 8.22 5.71 0.82
CA LEU A 109 7.05 5.47 -0.02
C LEU A 109 7.33 5.81 -1.48
N LYS A 110 6.88 4.95 -2.40
CA LYS A 110 7.01 5.18 -3.84
C LYS A 110 5.90 4.48 -4.63
N ASN A 111 5.08 5.24 -5.34
CA ASN A 111 3.97 4.72 -6.15
C ASN A 111 3.01 3.83 -5.33
N VAL A 112 2.29 4.45 -4.38
CA VAL A 112 1.48 3.76 -3.37
C VAL A 112 0.14 4.45 -3.13
N ILE A 113 -0.84 3.65 -2.72
CA ILE A 113 -2.05 4.11 -2.07
C ILE A 113 -2.10 3.47 -0.68
N LEU A 114 -2.01 4.28 0.36
CA LEU A 114 -2.28 3.89 1.74
C LEU A 114 -3.70 4.36 2.08
N PHE A 115 -4.58 3.43 2.42
CA PHE A 115 -5.95 3.71 2.84
C PHE A 115 -5.95 4.38 4.23
N ASN A 116 -7.13 4.74 4.73
CA ASN A 116 -7.25 5.38 6.02
C ASN A 116 -6.70 4.49 7.14
N LYS A 117 -6.06 5.12 8.13
CA LYS A 117 -5.52 4.49 9.34
C LYS A 117 -4.45 3.41 9.09
N VAL A 118 -3.84 3.39 7.91
CA VAL A 118 -2.68 2.54 7.65
C VAL A 118 -1.50 2.97 8.52
N GLN A 119 -0.71 2.01 8.98
CA GLN A 119 0.50 2.28 9.75
C GLN A 119 1.73 1.63 9.13
N VAL A 120 2.68 2.47 8.74
CA VAL A 120 4.02 2.08 8.28
C VAL A 120 5.06 2.85 9.11
N PRO A 121 5.15 2.52 10.43
CA PRO A 121 5.66 3.45 11.42
C PRO A 121 7.18 3.51 11.57
N HIS A 122 7.94 2.51 11.09
CA HIS A 122 9.36 2.40 11.40
C HIS A 122 10.16 1.68 10.32
N TYR A 123 11.06 2.41 9.62
CA TYR A 123 12.03 1.82 8.70
C TYR A 123 11.40 0.90 7.65
N ASN A 124 10.21 1.24 7.17
CA ASN A 124 9.53 0.46 6.15
C ASN A 124 9.93 0.94 4.75
N TYR A 125 9.95 0.02 3.79
CA TYR A 125 9.91 0.36 2.38
C TYR A 125 8.59 -0.11 1.78
N VAL A 126 7.82 0.82 1.22
CA VAL A 126 6.55 0.51 0.54
C VAL A 126 6.62 1.07 -0.88
N GLY A 127 6.78 0.19 -1.84
CA GLY A 127 6.92 0.56 -3.25
C GLY A 127 5.99 -0.23 -4.16
N ASP A 128 5.34 0.46 -5.13
CA ASP A 128 4.42 -0.13 -6.10
C ASP A 128 3.37 -1.05 -5.43
N SER A 129 2.69 -0.51 -4.41
CA SER A 129 1.87 -1.26 -3.47
C SER A 129 0.57 -0.53 -3.10
N ILE A 130 -0.43 -1.28 -2.65
CA ILE A 130 -1.66 -0.75 -2.08
C ILE A 130 -1.90 -1.43 -0.73
N LEU A 131 -2.08 -0.62 0.32
CA LEU A 131 -2.36 -1.07 1.67
C LEU A 131 -3.76 -0.65 2.07
N GLY A 132 -4.62 -1.61 2.38
CA GLY A 132 -6.01 -1.42 2.75
C GLY A 132 -6.20 -0.79 4.13
N PHE A 133 -7.44 -0.50 4.48
CA PHE A 133 -7.83 0.14 5.73
C PHE A 133 -7.22 -0.54 6.96
N LYS A 134 -6.59 0.25 7.84
CA LYS A 134 -5.92 -0.23 9.05
C LYS A 134 -4.82 -1.28 8.83
N ALA A 135 -4.33 -1.47 7.61
CA ALA A 135 -3.18 -2.36 7.43
C ALA A 135 -1.97 -1.79 8.17
N HIS A 136 -1.23 -2.68 8.83
CA HIS A 136 -0.05 -2.34 9.62
C HIS A 136 1.17 -3.13 9.16
N MET A 137 2.30 -2.45 8.99
CA MET A 137 3.58 -3.06 8.71
C MET A 137 4.55 -2.84 9.88
N GLY A 138 4.90 -3.90 10.59
CA GLY A 138 5.86 -3.86 11.68
C GLY A 138 7.23 -3.33 11.26
N ALA A 139 8.03 -2.93 12.24
CA ALA A 139 9.32 -2.28 12.01
C ALA A 139 10.23 -3.08 11.07
N GLY A 140 10.83 -2.41 10.09
CA GLY A 140 11.74 -3.02 9.12
C GLY A 140 11.10 -3.98 8.12
N SER A 141 9.78 -4.13 8.12
CA SER A 141 9.11 -4.90 7.06
C SER A 141 9.04 -4.11 5.76
N ILE A 142 9.15 -4.80 4.63
CA ILE A 142 9.28 -4.18 3.31
C ILE A 142 8.44 -4.88 2.23
N THR A 143 8.00 -4.11 1.22
CA THR A 143 7.43 -4.63 -0.02
C THR A 143 8.50 -4.64 -1.09
N SER A 144 9.14 -5.79 -1.33
CA SER A 144 10.07 -5.93 -2.45
C SER A 144 9.31 -5.85 -3.77
N ASN A 145 9.68 -4.93 -4.66
CA ASN A 145 8.89 -4.63 -5.87
C ASN A 145 9.55 -5.07 -7.20
N VAL A 146 10.75 -5.66 -7.15
CA VAL A 146 11.46 -6.13 -8.33
C VAL A 146 11.99 -7.55 -8.09
N LYS A 147 11.72 -8.46 -9.04
CA LYS A 147 12.30 -9.80 -9.01
C LYS A 147 13.81 -9.74 -9.28
N SER A 148 14.58 -10.64 -8.66
CA SER A 148 16.04 -10.73 -8.86
C SER A 148 16.43 -11.03 -10.32
N ASP A 149 15.61 -11.82 -11.03
CA ASP A 149 15.78 -12.13 -12.45
C ASP A 149 15.31 -11.01 -13.40
N LYS A 150 14.76 -9.92 -12.83
CA LYS A 150 14.23 -8.73 -13.54
C LYS A 150 13.15 -9.02 -14.60
N LYS A 151 12.55 -10.21 -14.58
CA LYS A 151 11.43 -10.57 -15.46
C LYS A 151 10.14 -9.91 -15.00
N LEU A 152 9.13 -9.92 -15.87
CA LEU A 152 7.77 -9.48 -15.55
C LEU A 152 7.19 -10.28 -14.38
N ILE A 153 6.32 -9.64 -13.62
CA ILE A 153 5.75 -10.26 -12.43
C ILE A 153 4.50 -11.04 -12.82
N THR A 154 4.46 -12.28 -12.39
CA THR A 154 3.30 -13.15 -12.44
C THR A 154 2.72 -13.25 -11.04
N ILE A 155 1.45 -12.90 -10.86
CA ILE A 155 0.72 -13.07 -9.60
C ILE A 155 0.36 -14.54 -9.45
N LYS A 156 0.74 -15.12 -8.32
CA LYS A 156 0.38 -16.48 -7.95
C LYS A 156 -0.98 -16.46 -7.25
N GLY A 157 -2.04 -16.74 -7.98
CA GLY A 157 -3.38 -16.82 -7.44
C GLY A 157 -3.70 -18.20 -6.84
N PRO A 158 -4.87 -18.33 -6.17
CA PRO A 158 -5.29 -19.59 -5.58
C PRO A 158 -5.52 -20.68 -6.63
N ASP A 159 -6.10 -20.34 -7.77
CA ASP A 159 -6.49 -21.31 -8.81
C ASP A 159 -5.59 -21.26 -10.03
N CYS A 160 -5.07 -20.09 -10.38
CA CYS A 160 -4.18 -19.94 -11.52
C CYS A 160 -3.27 -18.73 -11.35
N ASN A 161 -2.17 -18.76 -12.07
CA ASN A 161 -1.27 -17.63 -12.17
C ASN A 161 -1.80 -16.60 -13.18
N ILE A 162 -1.55 -15.31 -12.89
CA ILE A 162 -1.94 -14.20 -13.76
C ILE A 162 -0.67 -13.44 -14.18
N ASP A 163 -0.40 -13.39 -15.47
CA ASP A 163 0.69 -12.58 -16.02
C ASP A 163 0.24 -11.11 -16.06
N THR A 164 0.98 -10.25 -15.38
CA THR A 164 0.58 -8.85 -15.22
C THR A 164 1.10 -7.94 -16.33
N GLY A 165 2.12 -8.35 -17.05
CA GLY A 165 2.84 -7.47 -17.99
C GLY A 165 3.68 -6.38 -17.31
N ILE A 166 3.74 -6.35 -15.97
CA ILE A 166 4.36 -5.29 -15.18
C ILE A 166 5.68 -5.76 -14.59
N LYS A 167 6.69 -4.90 -14.60
CA LYS A 167 8.04 -5.21 -14.10
C LYS A 167 8.21 -4.90 -12.62
N LYS A 168 7.44 -3.97 -12.09
CA LYS A 168 7.53 -3.53 -10.68
C LYS A 168 6.17 -3.62 -10.03
N ILE A 169 6.02 -4.54 -9.11
CA ILE A 169 4.86 -4.71 -8.24
C ILE A 169 5.38 -5.10 -6.86
N GLY A 170 5.00 -4.36 -5.82
CA GLY A 170 5.31 -4.70 -4.44
C GLY A 170 4.32 -5.70 -3.87
N ALA A 171 3.47 -5.25 -2.96
CA ALA A 171 2.47 -6.08 -2.31
C ALA A 171 1.11 -5.38 -2.23
N PHE A 172 0.06 -6.19 -2.10
CA PHE A 172 -1.31 -5.75 -1.89
C PHE A 172 -1.82 -6.33 -0.58
N LEU A 173 -1.99 -5.47 0.43
CA LEU A 173 -2.50 -5.85 1.73
C LEU A 173 -3.98 -5.48 1.82
N GLY A 174 -4.83 -6.45 2.06
CA GLY A 174 -6.25 -6.21 2.33
C GLY A 174 -6.46 -5.44 3.64
N ASP A 175 -7.71 -5.08 3.93
CA ASP A 175 -8.05 -4.37 5.15
C ASP A 175 -7.69 -5.18 6.41
N ASN A 176 -7.26 -4.49 7.46
CA ASN A 176 -6.90 -5.07 8.76
C ASN A 176 -5.79 -6.14 8.71
N VAL A 177 -4.89 -6.05 7.74
CA VAL A 177 -3.73 -6.95 7.67
C VAL A 177 -2.62 -6.48 8.61
N GLU A 178 -2.04 -7.42 9.35
CA GLU A 178 -0.92 -7.19 10.25
C GLU A 178 0.34 -7.91 9.75
N VAL A 179 1.40 -7.16 9.46
CA VAL A 179 2.69 -7.71 9.03
C VAL A 179 3.72 -7.58 10.14
N GLY A 180 4.24 -8.70 10.61
CA GLY A 180 5.27 -8.74 11.66
C GLY A 180 6.60 -8.12 11.24
N CYS A 181 7.34 -7.62 12.25
CA CYS A 181 8.62 -6.94 12.05
C CYS A 181 9.62 -7.74 11.22
N GLY A 182 10.41 -7.03 10.41
CA GLY A 182 11.49 -7.63 9.60
C GLY A 182 11.03 -8.55 8.47
N SER A 183 9.73 -8.56 8.17
CA SER A 183 9.19 -9.42 7.09
C SER A 183 9.42 -8.81 5.72
N VAL A 184 9.63 -9.67 4.73
CA VAL A 184 9.77 -9.31 3.32
C VAL A 184 8.58 -9.85 2.54
N LEU A 185 7.77 -8.94 2.00
CA LEU A 185 6.71 -9.27 1.06
C LEU A 185 7.32 -9.25 -0.35
N ASN A 186 7.49 -10.43 -0.95
CA ASN A 186 8.11 -10.56 -2.26
C ASN A 186 7.22 -10.00 -3.38
N PRO A 187 7.78 -9.64 -4.54
CA PRO A 187 7.03 -9.02 -5.63
C PRO A 187 5.77 -9.78 -6.02
N GLY A 188 4.63 -9.06 -6.03
CA GLY A 188 3.33 -9.63 -6.34
C GLY A 188 2.67 -10.41 -5.19
N THR A 189 3.12 -10.23 -3.95
CA THR A 189 2.43 -10.79 -2.78
C THR A 189 1.09 -10.12 -2.56
N ILE A 190 0.05 -10.94 -2.34
CA ILE A 190 -1.30 -10.49 -1.98
C ILE A 190 -1.68 -11.13 -0.65
N VAL A 191 -2.10 -10.31 0.30
CA VAL A 191 -2.56 -10.77 1.61
C VAL A 191 -4.02 -10.39 1.79
N GLY A 192 -4.88 -11.38 1.94
CA GLY A 192 -6.31 -11.19 2.15
C GLY A 192 -6.62 -10.49 3.48
N ARG A 193 -7.81 -9.90 3.58
CA ARG A 193 -8.28 -9.16 4.77
C ARG A 193 -8.07 -9.93 6.07
N GLU A 194 -7.84 -9.19 7.16
CA GLU A 194 -7.79 -9.73 8.53
C GLU A 194 -6.74 -10.81 8.76
N SER A 195 -5.68 -10.83 7.96
CA SER A 195 -4.61 -11.83 8.06
C SER A 195 -3.40 -11.29 8.80
N ASN A 196 -2.66 -12.20 9.44
CA ASN A 196 -1.43 -11.89 10.15
C ASN A 196 -0.23 -12.59 9.49
N ILE A 197 0.85 -11.86 9.32
CA ILE A 197 2.15 -12.40 8.91
C ILE A 197 3.07 -12.39 10.13
N TYR A 198 3.62 -13.53 10.52
CA TYR A 198 4.56 -13.61 11.63
C TYR A 198 5.86 -12.87 11.32
N PRO A 199 6.54 -12.35 12.37
CA PRO A 199 7.82 -11.65 12.20
C PRO A 199 8.87 -12.49 11.44
N LEU A 200 9.81 -11.81 10.78
CA LEU A 200 10.92 -12.39 10.05
C LEU A 200 10.49 -13.35 8.92
N SER A 201 9.31 -13.12 8.35
CA SER A 201 8.77 -13.95 7.29
C SER A 201 9.19 -13.48 5.90
N SER A 202 9.49 -14.43 5.01
CA SER A 202 9.59 -14.21 3.57
C SER A 202 8.31 -14.70 2.88
N VAL A 203 7.41 -13.76 2.59
CA VAL A 203 6.07 -14.07 2.06
C VAL A 203 6.07 -13.99 0.54
N ARG A 204 5.41 -14.94 -0.12
CA ARG A 204 5.31 -14.99 -1.58
C ARG A 204 3.98 -15.55 -2.04
N GLY A 205 3.36 -14.92 -3.02
CA GLY A 205 2.08 -15.33 -3.60
C GLY A 205 0.88 -14.84 -2.79
N PHE A 206 -0.21 -15.59 -2.82
CA PHE A 206 -1.47 -15.23 -2.16
C PHE A 206 -1.60 -15.87 -0.78
N ILE A 207 -1.99 -15.08 0.20
CA ILE A 207 -2.37 -15.49 1.55
C ILE A 207 -3.87 -15.26 1.70
N PRO A 208 -4.66 -16.31 2.00
CA PRO A 208 -6.12 -16.17 2.15
C PRO A 208 -6.52 -15.21 3.29
N ALA A 209 -7.71 -14.61 3.16
CA ALA A 209 -8.27 -13.79 4.23
C ALA A 209 -8.46 -14.60 5.54
N GLY A 210 -8.38 -13.92 6.68
CA GLY A 210 -8.54 -14.52 8.01
C GLY A 210 -7.46 -15.57 8.33
N SER A 211 -6.25 -15.43 7.77
CA SER A 211 -5.17 -16.41 7.91
C SER A 211 -4.03 -15.90 8.78
N ILE A 212 -3.27 -16.84 9.33
CA ILE A 212 -1.98 -16.59 9.96
C ILE A 212 -0.89 -17.28 9.12
N TYR A 213 0.01 -16.49 8.54
CA TYR A 213 1.22 -16.99 7.89
C TYR A 213 2.33 -17.13 8.93
N LYS A 214 2.69 -18.34 9.31
CA LYS A 214 3.72 -18.61 10.32
C LYS A 214 5.11 -18.76 9.70
N LYS A 215 5.20 -19.46 8.60
CA LYS A 215 6.42 -19.66 7.79
C LYS A 215 6.03 -20.15 6.41
N GLN A 216 6.97 -20.23 5.50
CA GLN A 216 6.71 -20.75 4.16
C GLN A 216 6.09 -22.16 4.22
N GLY A 217 4.94 -22.32 3.61
CA GLY A 217 4.18 -23.58 3.59
C GLY A 217 3.32 -23.83 4.84
N GLU A 218 3.32 -22.95 5.83
CA GLU A 218 2.46 -23.08 7.01
C GLU A 218 1.56 -21.85 7.16
N VAL A 219 0.34 -21.97 6.62
CA VAL A 219 -0.72 -20.97 6.74
C VAL A 219 -1.91 -21.61 7.43
N VAL A 220 -2.41 -21.00 8.49
CA VAL A 220 -3.54 -21.50 9.27
C VAL A 220 -4.65 -20.45 9.33
N THR A 221 -5.90 -20.91 9.46
CA THR A 221 -7.05 -20.03 9.67
C THR A 221 -6.97 -19.39 11.05
N LYS A 222 -7.29 -18.12 11.12
CA LYS A 222 -7.40 -17.38 12.38
C LYS A 222 -8.62 -17.88 13.16
N ARG A 223 -8.48 -18.14 14.45
CA ARG A 223 -9.54 -18.57 15.34
C ARG A 223 -10.24 -17.38 15.99
#